data_7d2415f81954474af4d0107c23c2c369
#
_entry.id   7d2415f81954474af4d0107c23c2c369
#
_cell.length_a   1.000
_cell.length_b   1.000
_cell.length_c   1.000
_cell.angle_alpha   90.00
_cell.angle_beta   90.00
_cell.angle_gamma   90.00
#
_symmetry.space_group_name_H-M   'P 1'
#
loop_
_entity.id
_entity.type
_entity.pdbx_description
1 polymer ?
#
loop_
_entity_poly.entity_id
_entity_poly.type
_entity_poly.pdbx_seq_one_letter_code
_entity_poly.pdbx_strand_id
1 'polypeptide(L)'
;MQCSPRPEENIAAAKRTIAASYSEDVDLWILPELFSNRYVGQFEDREAQTAHLPDHARLLAEFKEVSKEAGTAVALPFAEVVDASTCYNSLTLIDKSGKVRASYRKVHIPDSEGYREDLYFKPGNLGYVVARLGGVKIGLGICWDQWFPEVSRTLALKGAELLIYPSAIGSELVRPDFDSRPEWELVMRAQAIMNRVFVAAVNRVGQEERIRFYGGSFVADPWGKVVRRASTSRPETILVDLDLSQVRDARSFFGFFETRQPHTYGDLIKARRSRHGPRRR
;
A
#
# COMPACT_ATOMS: atom_id res chain seq x y z
N MET A 1 8.14 -5.44 -8.12
CA MET A 1 9.22 -6.31 -7.60
C MET A 1 8.69 -7.73 -7.56
N GLN A 2 9.49 -8.75 -7.91
CA GLN A 2 9.19 -10.15 -7.67
C GLN A 2 9.86 -10.55 -6.34
N CYS A 3 9.14 -11.25 -5.46
CA CYS A 3 9.67 -11.66 -4.17
C CYS A 3 10.08 -13.15 -4.17
N SER A 4 11.21 -13.41 -3.57
CA SER A 4 11.79 -14.74 -3.32
C SER A 4 11.28 -15.29 -1.96
N PRO A 5 11.30 -16.61 -1.75
CA PRO A 5 11.10 -17.19 -0.42
C PRO A 5 12.14 -16.76 0.62
N ARG A 6 13.28 -16.23 0.20
CA ARG A 6 14.41 -15.83 1.08
C ARG A 6 14.37 -14.33 1.36
N PRO A 7 14.08 -13.92 2.60
CA PRO A 7 13.95 -12.50 2.97
C PRO A 7 15.17 -11.67 2.64
N GLU A 8 16.37 -12.20 2.88
CA GLU A 8 17.63 -11.52 2.63
C GLU A 8 17.85 -11.15 1.15
N GLU A 9 17.34 -11.98 0.22
CA GLU A 9 17.41 -11.67 -1.22
C GLU A 9 16.49 -10.51 -1.59
N ASN A 10 15.29 -10.49 -1.03
CA ASN A 10 14.31 -9.44 -1.27
C ASN A 10 14.81 -8.10 -0.72
N ILE A 11 15.33 -8.09 0.50
CA ILE A 11 15.93 -6.92 1.14
C ILE A 11 17.10 -6.41 0.32
N ALA A 12 18.02 -7.30 -0.08
CA ALA A 12 19.16 -6.93 -0.91
C ALA A 12 18.74 -6.39 -2.29
N ALA A 13 17.70 -6.98 -2.92
CA ALA A 13 17.17 -6.50 -4.19
C ALA A 13 16.57 -5.09 -4.05
N ALA A 14 15.79 -4.82 -3.00
CA ALA A 14 15.25 -3.49 -2.73
C ALA A 14 16.35 -2.46 -2.52
N LYS A 15 17.36 -2.77 -1.71
CA LYS A 15 18.53 -1.90 -1.48
C LYS A 15 19.28 -1.58 -2.76
N ARG A 16 19.58 -2.61 -3.60
CA ARG A 16 20.24 -2.41 -4.91
C ARG A 16 19.41 -1.50 -5.84
N THR A 17 18.10 -1.69 -5.86
CA THR A 17 17.21 -0.90 -6.71
C THR A 17 17.21 0.58 -6.29
N ILE A 18 17.16 0.86 -4.98
CA ILE A 18 17.25 2.22 -4.44
C ILE A 18 18.62 2.82 -4.74
N ALA A 19 19.70 2.08 -4.51
CA ALA A 19 21.06 2.54 -4.76
C ALA A 19 21.35 2.84 -6.25
N ALA A 20 20.76 2.07 -7.17
CA ALA A 20 20.93 2.28 -8.59
C ALA A 20 20.34 3.60 -9.12
N SER A 21 19.50 4.27 -8.32
CA SER A 21 18.84 5.53 -8.69
C SER A 21 19.42 6.77 -8.00
N TYR A 22 20.59 6.69 -7.41
CA TYR A 22 21.24 7.84 -6.75
C TYR A 22 21.41 9.08 -7.66
N SER A 23 21.50 8.87 -8.96
CA SER A 23 21.60 9.95 -9.96
C SER A 23 20.27 10.53 -10.41
N GLU A 24 19.13 9.94 -10.00
CA GLU A 24 17.80 10.26 -10.54
C GLU A 24 17.04 11.29 -9.70
N ASP A 25 17.61 11.78 -8.59
CA ASP A 25 16.99 12.76 -7.65
C ASP A 25 15.57 12.36 -7.20
N VAL A 26 15.43 11.12 -6.75
CA VAL A 26 14.14 10.56 -6.32
C VAL A 26 13.79 11.04 -4.91
N ASP A 27 12.66 11.73 -4.75
CA ASP A 27 12.17 12.18 -3.45
C ASP A 27 11.63 11.05 -2.57
N LEU A 28 10.95 10.04 -3.17
CA LEU A 28 10.27 8.96 -2.44
C LEU A 28 10.31 7.64 -3.19
N TRP A 29 10.81 6.61 -2.55
CA TRP A 29 10.66 5.21 -2.95
C TRP A 29 9.47 4.56 -2.25
N ILE A 30 8.68 3.79 -3.01
CA ILE A 30 7.56 3.02 -2.48
C ILE A 30 7.81 1.55 -2.82
N LEU A 31 8.02 0.71 -1.81
CA LEU A 31 8.18 -0.73 -1.96
C LEU A 31 6.81 -1.43 -1.93
N PRO A 32 6.61 -2.58 -2.58
CA PRO A 32 5.36 -3.31 -2.53
C PRO A 32 5.10 -3.92 -1.14
N GLU A 33 3.84 -4.17 -0.82
CA GLU A 33 3.40 -4.75 0.45
C GLU A 33 4.19 -6.00 0.84
N LEU A 34 4.64 -6.07 2.12
CA LEU A 34 5.36 -7.20 2.69
C LEU A 34 6.54 -7.69 1.83
N PHE A 35 7.20 -6.78 1.11
CA PHE A 35 8.21 -7.07 0.08
C PHE A 35 9.37 -7.94 0.57
N SER A 36 9.65 -7.89 1.88
CA SER A 36 10.80 -8.58 2.48
C SER A 36 10.67 -10.10 2.48
N ASN A 37 9.46 -10.65 2.30
CA ASN A 37 9.20 -12.07 2.31
C ASN A 37 8.16 -12.47 1.24
N ARG A 38 8.02 -13.77 0.97
CA ARG A 38 6.88 -14.26 0.20
C ARG A 38 5.58 -13.87 0.91
N TYR A 39 4.51 -13.73 0.16
CA TYR A 39 3.23 -13.31 0.70
C TYR A 39 2.63 -14.37 1.60
N VAL A 40 2.47 -14.05 2.89
CA VAL A 40 2.05 -15.02 3.90
C VAL A 40 0.58 -15.43 3.79
N GLY A 41 -0.29 -14.54 3.27
CA GLY A 41 -1.73 -14.78 3.18
C GLY A 41 -2.14 -15.99 2.31
N GLN A 42 -1.22 -16.54 1.51
CA GLN A 42 -1.48 -17.75 0.72
C GLN A 42 -1.31 -19.07 1.50
N PHE A 43 -0.91 -19.00 2.77
CA PHE A 43 -0.69 -20.17 3.63
C PHE A 43 -1.61 -20.12 4.84
N GLU A 44 -1.92 -21.30 5.41
CA GLU A 44 -2.74 -21.43 6.62
C GLU A 44 -1.91 -21.77 7.87
N ASP A 45 -0.70 -22.27 7.70
CA ASP A 45 0.22 -22.55 8.80
C ASP A 45 0.89 -21.25 9.27
N ARG A 46 0.22 -20.59 10.21
CA ARG A 46 0.69 -19.32 10.79
C ARG A 46 2.04 -19.46 11.46
N GLU A 47 2.25 -20.52 12.23
CA GLU A 47 3.46 -20.69 13.05
C GLU A 47 4.69 -20.85 12.16
N ALA A 48 4.63 -21.75 11.18
CA ALA A 48 5.72 -21.95 10.22
C ALA A 48 6.02 -20.69 9.41
N GLN A 49 5.00 -19.91 9.01
CA GLN A 49 5.22 -18.70 8.20
C GLN A 49 5.75 -17.53 9.04
N THR A 50 5.26 -17.34 10.28
CA THR A 50 5.73 -16.24 11.14
C THR A 50 7.17 -16.45 11.61
N ALA A 51 7.63 -17.68 11.75
CA ALA A 51 9.03 -17.98 12.08
C ALA A 51 10.04 -17.48 11.04
N HIS A 52 9.60 -17.25 9.80
CA HIS A 52 10.43 -16.76 8.70
C HIS A 52 10.27 -15.26 8.43
N LEU A 53 9.47 -14.53 9.23
CA LEU A 53 9.36 -13.10 9.07
C LEU A 53 10.66 -12.42 9.54
N PRO A 54 11.19 -11.45 8.77
CA PRO A 54 12.34 -10.68 9.20
C PRO A 54 12.07 -9.92 10.50
N ASP A 55 13.09 -9.78 11.32
CA ASP A 55 13.04 -8.85 12.45
C ASP A 55 12.77 -7.43 11.94
N HIS A 56 11.58 -6.92 12.24
CA HIS A 56 11.14 -5.63 11.75
C HIS A 56 11.94 -4.45 12.32
N ALA A 57 12.47 -4.56 13.54
CA ALA A 57 13.29 -3.52 14.14
C ALA A 57 14.64 -3.40 13.40
N ARG A 58 15.25 -4.55 13.08
CA ARG A 58 16.45 -4.62 12.26
C ARG A 58 16.20 -4.10 10.84
N LEU A 59 15.11 -4.55 10.19
CA LEU A 59 14.73 -4.10 8.86
C LEU A 59 14.54 -2.58 8.81
N LEU A 60 13.85 -2.02 9.81
CA LEU A 60 13.64 -0.58 9.95
C LEU A 60 14.97 0.16 10.13
N ALA A 61 15.88 -0.36 10.96
CA ALA A 61 17.20 0.23 11.17
C ALA A 61 18.02 0.25 9.87
N GLU A 62 18.02 -0.87 9.13
CA GLU A 62 18.71 -0.97 7.84
C GLU A 62 18.18 0.03 6.81
N PHE A 63 16.85 0.19 6.68
CA PHE A 63 16.28 1.12 5.72
C PHE A 63 16.37 2.60 6.13
N LYS A 64 16.56 2.89 7.42
CA LYS A 64 16.96 4.24 7.86
C LYS A 64 18.33 4.63 7.31
N GLU A 65 19.29 3.72 7.34
CA GLU A 65 20.61 3.97 6.76
C GLU A 65 20.54 4.04 5.23
N VAL A 66 19.79 3.14 4.57
CA VAL A 66 19.55 3.23 3.11
C VAL A 66 18.98 4.58 2.71
N SER A 67 18.00 5.11 3.45
CA SER A 67 17.41 6.44 3.18
C SER A 67 18.44 7.56 3.29
N LYS A 68 19.31 7.51 4.30
CA LYS A 68 20.39 8.51 4.47
C LYS A 68 21.43 8.44 3.36
N GLU A 69 21.91 7.23 3.06
CA GLU A 69 22.93 7.00 2.03
C GLU A 69 22.43 7.39 0.64
N ALA A 70 21.16 7.07 0.36
CA ALA A 70 20.53 7.39 -0.91
C ALA A 70 20.04 8.86 -1.02
N GLY A 71 19.95 9.57 0.11
CA GLY A 71 19.40 10.93 0.13
C GLY A 71 17.91 11.01 -0.24
N THR A 72 17.18 9.88 -0.14
CA THR A 72 15.78 9.73 -0.56
C THR A 72 14.92 9.20 0.58
N ALA A 73 13.62 9.51 0.55
CA ALA A 73 12.68 8.89 1.48
C ALA A 73 12.25 7.50 1.01
N VAL A 74 11.86 6.65 1.97
CA VAL A 74 11.37 5.29 1.69
C VAL A 74 10.04 5.05 2.43
N ALA A 75 9.02 4.64 1.68
CA ALA A 75 7.82 4.02 2.21
C ALA A 75 8.09 2.51 2.33
N LEU A 76 8.27 2.05 3.57
CA LEU A 76 8.72 0.71 3.92
C LEU A 76 7.56 -0.12 4.49
N PRO A 77 6.98 -1.07 3.71
CA PRO A 77 5.98 -2.02 4.20
C PRO A 77 6.65 -3.24 4.85
N PHE A 78 6.12 -3.72 5.98
CA PHE A 78 6.66 -4.90 6.68
C PHE A 78 5.64 -5.54 7.61
N ALA A 79 5.91 -6.79 8.03
CA ALA A 79 5.19 -7.44 9.12
C ALA A 79 5.76 -6.96 10.45
N GLU A 80 4.94 -6.27 11.25
CA GLU A 80 5.30 -5.74 12.57
C GLU A 80 4.90 -6.74 13.64
N VAL A 81 5.85 -7.56 14.10
CA VAL A 81 5.65 -8.51 15.20
C VAL A 81 5.81 -7.75 16.52
N VAL A 82 4.70 -7.55 17.24
CA VAL A 82 4.70 -6.87 18.55
C VAL A 82 4.96 -7.87 19.68
N ASP A 83 4.29 -9.02 19.61
CA ASP A 83 4.44 -10.15 20.53
C ASP A 83 4.03 -11.48 19.86
N ALA A 84 4.08 -12.58 20.57
CA ALA A 84 3.74 -13.90 20.03
C ALA A 84 2.32 -14.01 19.45
N SER A 85 1.38 -13.17 19.91
CA SER A 85 -0.04 -13.18 19.50
C SER A 85 -0.43 -12.02 18.58
N THR A 86 0.40 -10.98 18.52
CA THR A 86 0.06 -9.70 17.91
C THR A 86 1.06 -9.34 16.81
N CYS A 87 0.57 -9.34 15.58
CA CYS A 87 1.31 -8.88 14.42
C CYS A 87 0.43 -7.95 13.58
N TYR A 88 1.03 -6.93 12.98
CA TYR A 88 0.36 -6.00 12.07
C TYR A 88 1.05 -5.99 10.71
N ASN A 89 0.27 -5.78 9.67
CA ASN A 89 0.77 -5.40 8.36
C ASN A 89 0.97 -3.88 8.38
N SER A 90 2.23 -3.44 8.40
CA SER A 90 2.60 -2.05 8.70
C SER A 90 3.33 -1.37 7.55
N LEU A 91 3.19 -0.06 7.48
CA LEU A 91 3.85 0.82 6.52
C LEU A 91 4.48 2.00 7.28
N THR A 92 5.79 2.15 7.18
CA THR A 92 6.51 3.28 7.79
C THR A 92 7.12 4.17 6.72
N LEU A 93 6.91 5.47 6.84
CA LEU A 93 7.55 6.49 6.00
C LEU A 93 8.82 6.98 6.69
N ILE A 94 9.96 6.76 6.05
CA ILE A 94 11.29 7.20 6.48
C ILE A 94 11.73 8.35 5.57
N ASP A 95 12.16 9.48 6.12
CA ASP A 95 12.67 10.59 5.30
C ASP A 95 14.16 10.41 4.94
N LYS A 96 14.65 11.25 4.05
CA LYS A 96 16.04 11.22 3.57
C LYS A 96 17.12 11.44 4.64
N SER A 97 16.73 11.83 5.86
CA SER A 97 17.64 11.87 7.02
C SER A 97 17.62 10.58 7.85
N GLY A 98 16.86 9.56 7.44
CA GLY A 98 16.64 8.31 8.16
C GLY A 98 15.64 8.45 9.34
N LYS A 99 14.92 9.57 9.44
CA LYS A 99 13.94 9.77 10.50
C LYS A 99 12.58 9.19 10.09
N VAL A 100 11.95 8.44 10.98
CA VAL A 100 10.56 8.01 10.84
C VAL A 100 9.64 9.23 10.93
N ARG A 101 8.86 9.45 9.87
CA ARG A 101 7.89 10.55 9.79
C ARG A 101 6.50 10.12 10.23
N ALA A 102 6.13 8.87 9.93
CA ALA A 102 4.86 8.29 10.32
C ALA A 102 4.91 6.77 10.17
N SER A 103 4.02 6.08 10.91
CA SER A 103 3.73 4.67 10.73
C SER A 103 2.22 4.47 10.64
N TYR A 104 1.80 3.52 9.81
CA TYR A 104 0.43 3.11 9.61
C TYR A 104 0.34 1.59 9.74
N ARG A 105 -0.75 1.09 10.31
CA ARG A 105 -1.10 -0.33 10.38
C ARG A 105 -2.34 -0.57 9.55
N LYS A 106 -2.31 -1.52 8.63
CA LYS A 106 -3.42 -1.87 7.74
C LYS A 106 -4.70 -2.11 8.53
N VAL A 107 -5.74 -1.35 8.21
CA VAL A 107 -7.02 -1.41 8.95
C VAL A 107 -7.90 -2.53 8.43
N HIS A 108 -8.00 -2.67 7.11
CA HIS A 108 -8.84 -3.68 6.48
C HIS A 108 -8.01 -4.92 6.15
N ILE A 109 -8.35 -6.04 6.79
CA ILE A 109 -7.61 -7.30 6.67
C ILE A 109 -8.45 -8.26 5.82
N PRO A 110 -7.93 -8.76 4.66
CA PRO A 110 -8.62 -9.74 3.84
C PRO A 110 -8.63 -11.12 4.51
N ASP A 111 -9.70 -11.90 4.22
CA ASP A 111 -9.96 -13.25 4.77
C ASP A 111 -10.32 -14.29 3.70
N SER A 112 -10.13 -13.96 2.41
CA SER A 112 -10.44 -14.88 1.31
C SER A 112 -9.32 -15.89 1.07
N GLU A 113 -9.64 -17.00 0.43
CA GLU A 113 -8.64 -18.02 0.08
C GLU A 113 -7.52 -17.44 -0.78
N GLY A 114 -6.28 -17.72 -0.39
CA GLY A 114 -5.07 -17.14 -0.98
C GLY A 114 -4.67 -15.78 -0.39
N TYR A 115 -5.60 -15.11 0.30
CA TYR A 115 -5.40 -13.81 0.94
C TYR A 115 -5.79 -13.84 2.43
N ARG A 116 -5.45 -14.95 3.13
CA ARG A 116 -5.77 -15.20 4.53
C ARG A 116 -4.89 -14.40 5.49
N GLU A 117 -4.89 -13.06 5.32
CA GLU A 117 -4.16 -12.19 6.23
C GLU A 117 -4.76 -12.17 7.64
N ASP A 118 -6.02 -12.51 7.80
CA ASP A 118 -6.73 -12.65 9.08
C ASP A 118 -6.07 -13.66 10.04
N LEU A 119 -5.34 -14.63 9.51
CA LEU A 119 -4.58 -15.60 10.30
C LEU A 119 -3.31 -15.00 10.92
N TYR A 120 -2.79 -13.94 10.34
CA TYR A 120 -1.47 -13.36 10.66
C TYR A 120 -1.57 -12.02 11.36
N PHE A 121 -2.43 -11.14 10.86
CA PHE A 121 -2.45 -9.74 11.23
C PHE A 121 -3.73 -9.34 11.95
N LYS A 122 -3.58 -8.46 12.91
CA LYS A 122 -4.70 -7.77 13.55
C LYS A 122 -5.05 -6.51 12.74
N PRO A 123 -6.33 -6.09 12.74
CA PRO A 123 -6.71 -4.77 12.21
C PRO A 123 -5.91 -3.66 12.87
N GLY A 124 -5.45 -2.72 12.07
CA GLY A 124 -4.66 -1.58 12.52
C GLY A 124 -5.39 -0.68 13.52
N ASN A 125 -4.66 -0.15 14.48
CA ASN A 125 -5.17 0.64 15.60
C ASN A 125 -4.59 2.06 15.69
N LEU A 126 -3.87 2.52 14.66
CA LEU A 126 -3.28 3.88 14.59
C LEU A 126 -4.20 4.88 13.88
N GLY A 127 -5.35 4.42 13.39
CA GLY A 127 -6.24 5.20 12.53
C GLY A 127 -5.64 5.48 11.14
N TYR A 128 -6.29 6.35 10.36
CA TYR A 128 -5.79 6.74 9.04
C TYR A 128 -4.77 7.87 9.17
N VAL A 129 -3.60 7.66 8.57
CA VAL A 129 -2.40 8.49 8.76
C VAL A 129 -2.08 9.28 7.50
N VAL A 130 -1.87 10.59 7.67
CA VAL A 130 -1.28 11.47 6.66
C VAL A 130 0.03 12.01 7.19
N ALA A 131 1.11 11.74 6.47
CA ALA A 131 2.45 12.22 6.80
C ALA A 131 2.83 13.41 5.93
N ARG A 132 3.73 14.26 6.42
CA ARG A 132 4.35 15.33 5.62
C ARG A 132 5.78 14.91 5.27
N LEU A 133 6.08 14.92 3.98
CA LEU A 133 7.42 14.70 3.43
C LEU A 133 7.78 15.91 2.54
N GLY A 134 8.81 16.67 2.91
CA GLY A 134 9.06 17.96 2.26
C GLY A 134 7.82 18.86 2.35
N GLY A 135 7.34 19.34 1.24
CA GLY A 135 6.11 20.15 1.12
C GLY A 135 4.83 19.32 0.95
N VAL A 136 4.93 18.00 0.72
CA VAL A 136 3.83 17.12 0.27
C VAL A 136 3.18 16.40 1.44
N LYS A 137 1.85 16.30 1.43
CA LYS A 137 1.08 15.47 2.36
C LYS A 137 0.73 14.14 1.73
N ILE A 138 1.23 13.04 2.32
CA ILE A 138 1.10 11.67 1.83
C ILE A 138 0.16 10.89 2.73
N GLY A 139 -0.92 10.39 2.15
CA GLY A 139 -1.87 9.48 2.82
C GLY A 139 -1.40 8.04 2.67
N LEU A 140 -1.35 7.32 3.80
CA LEU A 140 -0.86 5.95 3.88
C LEU A 140 -2.03 4.96 3.90
N GLY A 141 -2.07 4.03 2.94
CA GLY A 141 -2.93 2.87 2.90
C GLY A 141 -2.14 1.64 2.46
N ILE A 142 -2.66 0.44 2.70
CA ILE A 142 -2.02 -0.81 2.30
C ILE A 142 -3.05 -1.71 1.63
N CYS A 143 -2.78 -2.11 0.38
CA CYS A 143 -3.47 -3.16 -0.39
C CYS A 143 -5.01 -3.15 -0.21
N TRP A 144 -5.57 -4.05 0.62
CA TRP A 144 -7.01 -4.21 0.82
C TRP A 144 -7.74 -2.92 1.25
N ASP A 145 -7.05 -1.97 1.91
CA ASP A 145 -7.58 -0.65 2.23
C ASP A 145 -8.06 0.11 0.98
N GLN A 146 -7.46 -0.18 -0.16
CA GLN A 146 -7.76 0.47 -1.44
C GLN A 146 -9.19 0.24 -1.95
N TRP A 147 -9.87 -0.82 -1.49
CA TRP A 147 -11.24 -1.12 -1.88
C TRP A 147 -12.30 -0.34 -1.09
N PHE A 148 -11.89 0.35 -0.02
CA PHE A 148 -12.78 1.07 0.89
C PHE A 148 -12.71 2.58 0.59
N PRO A 149 -13.78 3.19 0.02
CA PRO A 149 -13.79 4.61 -0.30
C PRO A 149 -13.64 5.50 0.93
N GLU A 150 -13.99 4.99 2.11
CA GLU A 150 -13.82 5.67 3.40
C GLU A 150 -12.34 5.97 3.69
N VAL A 151 -11.42 5.07 3.29
CA VAL A 151 -9.97 5.25 3.48
C VAL A 151 -9.48 6.45 2.69
N SER A 152 -9.67 6.41 1.37
CA SER A 152 -9.19 7.48 0.48
C SER A 152 -9.84 8.83 0.81
N ARG A 153 -11.14 8.83 1.10
CA ARG A 153 -11.87 10.04 1.47
C ARG A 153 -11.36 10.62 2.79
N THR A 154 -11.12 9.79 3.80
CA THR A 154 -10.61 10.26 5.09
C THR A 154 -9.20 10.83 4.96
N LEU A 155 -8.31 10.16 4.22
CA LEU A 155 -6.96 10.63 3.95
C LEU A 155 -6.96 11.98 3.20
N ALA A 156 -7.82 12.11 2.18
CA ALA A 156 -7.94 13.35 1.42
C ALA A 156 -8.52 14.51 2.27
N LEU A 157 -9.49 14.24 3.15
CA LEU A 157 -10.02 15.23 4.11
C LEU A 157 -8.98 15.68 5.14
N LYS A 158 -8.03 14.81 5.49
CA LYS A 158 -6.84 15.16 6.29
C LYS A 158 -5.80 15.95 5.49
N GLY A 159 -6.07 16.20 4.21
CA GLY A 159 -5.28 17.04 3.32
C GLY A 159 -4.22 16.29 2.51
N ALA A 160 -4.30 14.96 2.38
CA ALA A 160 -3.39 14.23 1.51
C ALA A 160 -3.47 14.74 0.07
N GLU A 161 -2.32 14.83 -0.58
CA GLU A 161 -2.13 15.22 -1.99
C GLU A 161 -1.70 14.03 -2.84
N LEU A 162 -1.03 13.06 -2.21
CA LEU A 162 -0.67 11.76 -2.76
C LEU A 162 -1.19 10.67 -1.82
N LEU A 163 -1.90 9.67 -2.36
CA LEU A 163 -2.21 8.43 -1.66
C LEU A 163 -1.27 7.34 -2.15
N ILE A 164 -0.68 6.57 -1.24
CA ILE A 164 0.16 5.44 -1.60
C ILE A 164 -0.47 4.14 -1.10
N TYR A 165 -0.46 3.12 -1.96
CA TYR A 165 -0.98 1.79 -1.67
C TYR A 165 0.03 0.71 -2.08
N PRO A 166 1.02 0.39 -1.22
CA PRO A 166 1.76 -0.86 -1.34
C PRO A 166 0.80 -2.04 -1.36
N SER A 167 0.94 -2.93 -2.34
CA SER A 167 -0.02 -4.01 -2.59
C SER A 167 0.66 -5.34 -2.90
N ALA A 168 -0.06 -6.42 -2.59
CA ALA A 168 0.22 -7.78 -2.99
C ALA A 168 -1.08 -8.40 -3.51
N ILE A 169 -1.42 -8.09 -4.77
CA ILE A 169 -2.68 -8.51 -5.40
C ILE A 169 -2.40 -9.20 -6.73
N GLY A 170 -3.09 -10.30 -6.98
CA GLY A 170 -2.86 -11.16 -8.13
C GLY A 170 -4.07 -12.02 -8.47
N SER A 171 -3.82 -13.26 -8.89
CA SER A 171 -4.88 -14.22 -9.27
C SER A 171 -5.80 -14.56 -8.10
N GLU A 172 -7.08 -14.75 -8.42
CA GLU A 172 -8.12 -15.12 -7.47
C GLU A 172 -8.27 -16.65 -7.41
N LEU A 173 -7.89 -17.28 -6.27
CA LEU A 173 -7.91 -18.73 -6.13
C LEU A 173 -9.33 -19.30 -6.14
N VAL A 174 -10.31 -18.58 -5.59
CA VAL A 174 -11.72 -18.98 -5.57
C VAL A 174 -12.44 -18.74 -6.90
N ARG A 175 -11.86 -17.95 -7.79
CA ARG A 175 -12.37 -17.65 -9.14
C ARG A 175 -11.22 -17.51 -10.13
N PRO A 176 -10.59 -18.62 -10.54
CA PRO A 176 -9.39 -18.59 -11.39
C PRO A 176 -9.59 -17.92 -12.76
N ASP A 177 -10.83 -17.88 -13.26
CA ASP A 177 -11.19 -17.24 -14.54
C ASP A 177 -11.39 -15.72 -14.42
N PHE A 178 -11.33 -15.17 -13.21
CA PHE A 178 -11.56 -13.76 -12.97
C PHE A 178 -10.24 -12.99 -12.86
N ASP A 179 -10.05 -11.99 -13.74
CA ASP A 179 -8.96 -11.03 -13.65
C ASP A 179 -9.42 -9.77 -12.92
N SER A 180 -9.05 -9.61 -11.66
CA SER A 180 -9.41 -8.44 -10.84
C SER A 180 -8.60 -7.18 -11.17
N ARG A 181 -7.58 -7.28 -12.03
CA ARG A 181 -6.70 -6.15 -12.36
C ARG A 181 -7.42 -4.95 -13.00
N PRO A 182 -8.34 -5.12 -13.96
CA PRO A 182 -9.09 -3.98 -14.52
C PRO A 182 -9.92 -3.24 -13.48
N GLU A 183 -10.56 -3.98 -12.55
CA GLU A 183 -11.34 -3.38 -11.46
C GLU A 183 -10.43 -2.66 -10.48
N TRP A 184 -9.29 -3.25 -10.13
CA TRP A 184 -8.29 -2.64 -9.26
C TRP A 184 -7.81 -1.29 -9.82
N GLU A 185 -7.45 -1.23 -11.09
CA GLU A 185 -7.05 0.02 -11.74
C GLU A 185 -8.19 1.04 -11.75
N LEU A 186 -9.40 0.60 -12.09
CA LEU A 186 -10.57 1.47 -12.13
C LEU A 186 -10.85 2.10 -10.76
N VAL A 187 -10.82 1.32 -9.69
CA VAL A 187 -11.04 1.81 -8.32
C VAL A 187 -9.98 2.81 -7.91
N MET A 188 -8.69 2.56 -8.21
CA MET A 188 -7.61 3.50 -7.90
C MET A 188 -7.77 4.82 -8.64
N ARG A 189 -8.10 4.77 -9.92
CA ARG A 189 -8.37 5.96 -10.76
C ARG A 189 -9.61 6.72 -10.29
N ALA A 190 -10.66 6.00 -9.89
CA ALA A 190 -11.86 6.61 -9.32
C ALA A 190 -11.55 7.34 -8.01
N GLN A 191 -10.70 6.77 -7.14
CA GLN A 191 -10.25 7.44 -5.91
C GLN A 191 -9.49 8.73 -6.21
N ALA A 192 -8.59 8.71 -7.22
CA ALA A 192 -7.88 9.91 -7.64
C ALA A 192 -8.85 11.02 -8.08
N ILE A 193 -9.85 10.67 -8.89
CA ILE A 193 -10.88 11.60 -9.36
C ILE A 193 -11.73 12.15 -8.20
N MET A 194 -12.31 11.25 -7.39
CA MET A 194 -13.25 11.63 -6.34
C MET A 194 -12.62 12.45 -5.21
N ASN A 195 -11.30 12.32 -5.02
CA ASN A 195 -10.57 12.97 -3.95
C ASN A 195 -9.61 14.06 -4.45
N ARG A 196 -9.48 14.22 -5.79
CA ARG A 196 -8.57 15.18 -6.42
C ARG A 196 -7.16 15.09 -5.84
N VAL A 197 -6.57 13.89 -5.93
CA VAL A 197 -5.24 13.55 -5.41
C VAL A 197 -4.51 12.67 -6.41
N PHE A 198 -3.19 12.63 -6.33
CA PHE A 198 -2.43 11.55 -6.96
C PHE A 198 -2.65 10.24 -6.21
N VAL A 199 -2.64 9.12 -6.94
CA VAL A 199 -2.66 7.77 -6.37
C VAL A 199 -1.51 6.96 -6.94
N ALA A 200 -0.62 6.46 -6.08
CA ALA A 200 0.44 5.53 -6.43
C ALA A 200 0.09 4.14 -5.90
N ALA A 201 -0.24 3.24 -6.81
CA ALA A 201 -0.53 1.84 -6.54
C ALA A 201 0.71 1.00 -6.89
N VAL A 202 1.33 0.36 -5.89
CA VAL A 202 2.61 -0.34 -6.04
C VAL A 202 2.43 -1.82 -5.71
N ASN A 203 2.53 -2.67 -6.73
CA ASN A 203 2.21 -4.09 -6.61
C ASN A 203 3.42 -5.00 -6.83
N ARG A 204 3.35 -6.20 -6.28
CA ARG A 204 4.22 -7.34 -6.62
C ARG A 204 3.97 -7.81 -8.04
N VAL A 205 4.93 -8.55 -8.60
CA VAL A 205 4.80 -9.21 -9.91
C VAL A 205 5.44 -10.59 -9.85
N GLY A 206 4.89 -11.53 -10.64
CA GLY A 206 5.44 -12.87 -10.80
C GLY A 206 4.71 -13.93 -9.99
N GLN A 207 5.12 -15.18 -10.18
CA GLN A 207 4.53 -16.33 -9.50
C GLN A 207 5.17 -16.52 -8.13
N GLU A 208 4.33 -16.62 -7.10
CA GLU A 208 4.69 -17.10 -5.78
C GLU A 208 3.74 -18.26 -5.44
N GLU A 209 4.28 -19.43 -5.11
CA GLU A 209 3.50 -20.61 -4.70
C GLU A 209 2.11 -20.71 -5.40
N ARG A 210 1.04 -20.24 -4.75
CA ARG A 210 -0.35 -20.35 -5.20
C ARG A 210 -0.84 -19.14 -6.01
N ILE A 211 -0.24 -17.96 -5.82
CA ILE A 211 -0.72 -16.70 -6.40
C ILE A 211 0.23 -16.21 -7.49
N ARG A 212 -0.34 -15.85 -8.63
CA ARG A 212 0.35 -15.07 -9.65
C ARG A 212 0.03 -13.59 -9.47
N PHE A 213 0.96 -12.84 -8.88
CA PHE A 213 0.85 -11.39 -8.75
C PHE A 213 0.97 -10.73 -10.12
N TYR A 214 0.01 -9.87 -10.48
CA TYR A 214 -0.08 -9.36 -11.84
C TYR A 214 0.71 -8.07 -12.09
N GLY A 215 1.51 -7.59 -11.14
CA GLY A 215 2.32 -6.38 -11.34
C GLY A 215 1.49 -5.16 -11.65
N GLY A 216 1.86 -4.47 -12.71
CA GLY A 216 1.08 -3.35 -13.23
C GLY A 216 1.02 -2.15 -12.30
N SER A 217 2.02 -1.96 -11.41
CA SER A 217 2.12 -0.75 -10.57
C SER A 217 1.95 0.50 -11.41
N PHE A 218 1.24 1.51 -10.91
CA PHE A 218 1.00 2.72 -11.67
C PHE A 218 0.78 3.95 -10.77
N VAL A 219 0.86 5.11 -11.41
CA VAL A 219 0.46 6.38 -10.80
C VAL A 219 -0.69 6.97 -11.61
N ALA A 220 -1.76 7.36 -10.92
CA ALA A 220 -2.86 8.14 -11.48
C ALA A 220 -2.81 9.59 -10.97
N ASP A 221 -3.08 10.54 -11.88
CA ASP A 221 -3.18 11.96 -11.56
C ASP A 221 -4.56 12.33 -10.97
N PRO A 222 -4.77 13.57 -10.47
CA PRO A 222 -6.04 13.99 -9.88
C PRO A 222 -7.26 13.98 -10.83
N TRP A 223 -7.02 13.77 -12.12
CA TRP A 223 -8.04 13.62 -13.15
C TRP A 223 -8.33 12.16 -13.51
N GLY A 224 -7.61 11.22 -12.85
CA GLY A 224 -7.75 9.78 -13.05
C GLY A 224 -7.04 9.25 -14.29
N LYS A 225 -6.17 10.03 -14.91
CA LYS A 225 -5.31 9.57 -16.00
C LYS A 225 -4.13 8.79 -15.42
N VAL A 226 -3.85 7.62 -15.97
CA VAL A 226 -2.62 6.89 -15.66
C VAL A 226 -1.44 7.63 -16.28
N VAL A 227 -0.58 8.18 -15.42
CA VAL A 227 0.62 8.93 -15.83
C VAL A 227 1.69 7.95 -16.33
N ARG A 228 1.91 6.88 -15.57
CA ARG A 228 2.86 5.82 -15.92
C ARG A 228 2.43 4.50 -15.33
N ARG A 229 2.77 3.40 -16.01
CA ARG A 229 2.48 2.03 -15.58
C ARG A 229 3.70 1.14 -15.78
N ALA A 230 3.95 0.27 -14.81
CA ALA A 230 4.94 -0.79 -14.88
C ALA A 230 4.41 -2.04 -15.60
N SER A 231 5.31 -2.92 -15.98
CA SER A 231 5.02 -4.22 -16.57
C SER A 231 4.09 -5.07 -15.67
N THR A 232 3.26 -5.88 -16.33
CA THR A 232 2.41 -6.89 -15.68
C THR A 232 3.05 -8.29 -15.67
N SER A 233 4.26 -8.44 -16.20
CA SER A 233 4.91 -9.76 -16.37
C SER A 233 6.34 -9.84 -15.87
N ARG A 234 6.98 -8.71 -15.60
CA ARG A 234 8.39 -8.65 -15.15
C ARG A 234 8.59 -7.60 -14.07
N PRO A 235 9.62 -7.76 -13.21
CA PRO A 235 10.03 -6.71 -12.28
C PRO A 235 10.41 -5.44 -13.04
N GLU A 236 9.90 -4.32 -12.59
CA GLU A 236 10.17 -3.02 -13.18
C GLU A 236 10.06 -1.92 -12.12
N THR A 237 10.94 -0.92 -12.22
CA THR A 237 10.85 0.33 -11.49
C THR A 237 10.38 1.42 -12.45
N ILE A 238 9.43 2.22 -12.02
CA ILE A 238 8.97 3.40 -12.75
C ILE A 238 9.28 4.66 -11.93
N LEU A 239 9.82 5.67 -12.57
CA LEU A 239 10.02 7.01 -12.02
C LEU A 239 8.94 7.93 -12.58
N VAL A 240 8.33 8.75 -11.72
CA VAL A 240 7.22 9.62 -12.09
C VAL A 240 7.37 10.96 -11.38
N ASP A 241 7.43 12.03 -12.15
CA ASP A 241 7.34 13.38 -11.63
C ASP A 241 5.89 13.77 -11.38
N LEU A 242 5.61 14.30 -10.20
CA LEU A 242 4.27 14.71 -9.79
C LEU A 242 4.19 16.25 -9.72
N ASP A 243 3.48 16.84 -10.66
CA ASP A 243 3.13 18.26 -10.56
C ASP A 243 1.99 18.46 -9.57
N LEU A 244 2.33 18.76 -8.32
CA LEU A 244 1.38 18.94 -7.23
C LEU A 244 0.45 20.14 -7.41
N SER A 245 0.72 21.05 -8.34
CA SER A 245 -0.22 22.15 -8.68
C SER A 245 -1.55 21.58 -9.18
N GLN A 246 -1.52 20.45 -9.89
CA GLN A 246 -2.71 19.77 -10.41
C GLN A 246 -3.72 19.40 -9.29
N VAL A 247 -3.25 19.12 -8.06
CA VAL A 247 -4.15 18.83 -6.92
C VAL A 247 -4.97 20.07 -6.57
N ARG A 248 -4.32 21.25 -6.52
CA ARG A 248 -5.00 22.52 -6.22
C ARG A 248 -5.98 22.89 -7.34
N ASP A 249 -5.53 22.78 -8.58
CA ASP A 249 -6.34 23.10 -9.75
C ASP A 249 -7.58 22.20 -9.84
N ALA A 250 -7.39 20.89 -9.67
CA ALA A 250 -8.49 19.94 -9.72
C ALA A 250 -9.49 20.12 -8.54
N ARG A 251 -9.02 20.50 -7.35
CA ARG A 251 -9.89 20.79 -6.19
C ARG A 251 -10.67 22.07 -6.39
N SER A 252 -10.05 23.12 -6.89
CA SER A 252 -10.73 24.39 -7.14
C SER A 252 -11.77 24.29 -8.26
N PHE A 253 -11.55 23.41 -9.24
CA PHE A 253 -12.42 23.29 -10.41
C PHE A 253 -13.79 22.70 -10.08
N PHE A 254 -13.86 21.64 -9.23
CA PHE A 254 -15.13 20.96 -8.94
C PHE A 254 -15.70 21.20 -7.54
N GLY A 255 -14.96 21.69 -6.59
CA GLY A 255 -15.42 21.98 -5.23
C GLY A 255 -16.06 20.78 -4.50
N PHE A 256 -15.54 19.56 -4.69
CA PHE A 256 -16.14 18.35 -4.11
C PHE A 256 -16.11 18.31 -2.58
N PHE A 257 -15.15 18.97 -1.96
CA PHE A 257 -15.04 19.00 -0.50
C PHE A 257 -15.98 20.02 0.12
N GLU A 258 -16.20 21.14 -0.56
CA GLU A 258 -17.04 22.26 -0.12
C GLU A 258 -18.53 21.90 -0.16
N THR A 259 -18.93 21.06 -1.11
CA THR A 259 -20.33 20.66 -1.32
C THR A 259 -20.73 19.39 -0.57
N ARG A 260 -19.82 18.80 0.24
CA ARG A 260 -20.14 17.63 1.07
C ARG A 260 -21.24 17.94 2.06
N GLN A 261 -22.07 16.91 2.36
CA GLN A 261 -23.16 16.99 3.33
C GLN A 261 -22.93 15.99 4.49
N PRO A 262 -21.94 16.22 5.39
CA PRO A 262 -21.53 15.25 6.41
C PRO A 262 -22.66 14.77 7.32
N HIS A 263 -23.68 15.59 7.55
CA HIS A 263 -24.85 15.26 8.38
C HIS A 263 -25.69 14.10 7.80
N THR A 264 -25.56 13.81 6.49
CA THR A 264 -26.28 12.71 5.84
C THR A 264 -25.50 11.38 5.87
N TYR A 265 -24.24 11.36 6.34
CA TYR A 265 -23.36 10.21 6.25
C TYR A 265 -23.37 9.31 7.50
N GLY A 266 -24.32 9.54 8.42
CA GLY A 266 -24.37 8.80 9.68
C GLY A 266 -24.48 7.28 9.53
N ASP A 267 -25.03 6.79 8.43
CA ASP A 267 -25.15 5.35 8.18
C ASP A 267 -23.79 4.68 7.85
N LEU A 268 -22.79 5.44 7.39
CA LEU A 268 -21.46 4.89 7.10
C LEU A 268 -20.72 4.39 8.35
N ILE A 269 -21.05 4.92 9.52
CA ILE A 269 -20.42 4.53 10.79
C ILE A 269 -21.22 3.46 11.55
N LYS A 270 -22.36 3.02 11.03
CA LYS A 270 -23.17 1.98 11.64
C LYS A 270 -22.69 0.61 11.17
N ALA A 271 -22.45 -0.30 12.12
CA ALA A 271 -22.21 -1.70 11.76
C ALA A 271 -23.39 -2.25 10.96
N ARG A 272 -23.12 -2.91 9.84
CA ARG A 272 -24.15 -3.59 9.05
C ARG A 272 -24.81 -4.64 9.94
N ARG A 273 -26.11 -4.55 10.17
CA ARG A 273 -26.85 -5.64 10.80
C ARG A 273 -26.76 -6.85 9.87
N SER A 274 -26.09 -7.92 10.28
CA SER A 274 -26.04 -9.14 9.50
C SER A 274 -27.46 -9.69 9.38
N ARG A 275 -28.02 -9.71 8.18
CA ARG A 275 -29.29 -10.42 7.89
C ARG A 275 -29.08 -11.92 7.77
N HIS A 276 -27.83 -12.39 7.84
CA HIS A 276 -27.45 -13.81 7.79
C HIS A 276 -26.63 -14.12 9.05
N GLY A 277 -26.98 -15.22 9.70
CA GLY A 277 -26.18 -15.76 10.79
C GLY A 277 -24.72 -15.98 10.36
N PRO A 278 -23.82 -16.35 11.32
CA PRO A 278 -22.40 -16.49 11.01
C PRO A 278 -22.24 -17.38 9.77
N ARG A 279 -21.42 -16.92 8.79
CA ARG A 279 -21.05 -17.78 7.67
C ARG A 279 -20.53 -19.08 8.26
N ARG A 280 -21.20 -20.19 7.99
CA ARG A 280 -20.69 -21.52 8.35
C ARG A 280 -19.33 -21.64 7.66
N ARG A 281 -18.30 -21.74 8.47
CA ARG A 281 -16.92 -22.00 8.05
C ARG A 281 -16.83 -23.40 7.43
#